data_9bb76057ed279311b0cfdff238a620fb
#
_entry.id   9bb76057ed279311b0cfdff238a620fb
#
_cell.length_a   1.000
_cell.length_b   1.000
_cell.length_c   1.000
_cell.angle_alpha   90.00
_cell.angle_beta   90.00
_cell.angle_gamma   90.00
#
_symmetry.space_group_name_H-M   'P 1'
#
loop_
_entity.id
_entity.type
_entity.pdbx_description
1 polymer ?
#
loop_
_entity_poly.entity_id
_entity_poly.type
_entity_poly.pdbx_seq_one_letter_code
_entity_poly.pdbx_strand_id
1 'polypeptide(L)'
;MSRSSNRTQARAAARLAAVQALYQREMEGTAVPALLHEFHHHRLGATIEDAEYADADVDFFDDLVTGTTARSGEIDLAIENKLATGWTLARLDKPMKAILRAGTYELMARRDVPVGATISEYVDVAHAFYERREAGFVNGLLDGIAKDVRAS
;
A
#
# COMPACT_ATOMS: atom_id res chain seq x y z
N MET A 1 -19.99 -16.54 6.67
CA MET A 1 -19.37 -15.29 6.28
C MET A 1 -19.69 -14.95 4.83
N SER A 2 -19.98 -13.70 4.56
CA SER A 2 -20.33 -13.28 3.22
C SER A 2 -19.08 -13.24 2.32
N ARG A 3 -19.30 -13.36 1.02
CA ARG A 3 -18.22 -13.24 0.04
C ARG A 3 -17.53 -11.89 0.13
N SER A 4 -18.27 -10.82 0.40
CA SER A 4 -17.71 -9.48 0.50
C SER A 4 -16.76 -9.36 1.70
N SER A 5 -17.05 -10.03 2.81
CA SER A 5 -16.17 -10.03 3.97
C SER A 5 -14.83 -10.71 3.65
N ASN A 6 -14.89 -11.88 2.98
CA ASN A 6 -13.67 -12.60 2.60
C ASN A 6 -12.86 -11.81 1.58
N ARG A 7 -13.52 -11.18 0.64
CA ARG A 7 -12.85 -10.35 -0.36
C ARG A 7 -12.16 -9.15 0.27
N THR A 8 -12.84 -8.51 1.23
CA THR A 8 -12.27 -7.37 1.96
C THR A 8 -11.03 -7.79 2.72
N GLN A 9 -11.09 -8.93 3.40
CA GLN A 9 -9.94 -9.47 4.14
C GLN A 9 -8.79 -9.85 3.19
N ALA A 10 -9.10 -10.44 2.05
CA ALA A 10 -8.09 -10.82 1.08
C ALA A 10 -7.37 -9.60 0.52
N ARG A 11 -8.09 -8.51 0.28
CA ARG A 11 -7.48 -7.27 -0.19
C ARG A 11 -6.69 -6.57 0.91
N ALA A 12 -7.17 -6.61 2.15
CA ALA A 12 -6.42 -6.06 3.27
C ALA A 12 -5.08 -6.78 3.42
N ALA A 13 -5.07 -8.11 3.31
CA ALA A 13 -3.84 -8.89 3.36
C ALA A 13 -2.91 -8.54 2.19
N ALA A 14 -3.48 -8.34 1.00
CA ALA A 14 -2.71 -7.96 -0.18
C ALA A 14 -2.05 -6.58 0.00
N ARG A 15 -2.75 -5.63 0.61
CA ARG A 15 -2.19 -4.30 0.86
C ARG A 15 -1.02 -4.35 1.83
N LEU A 16 -1.17 -5.09 2.92
CA LEU A 16 -0.08 -5.24 3.89
C LEU A 16 1.13 -5.91 3.23
N ALA A 17 0.90 -6.97 2.47
CA ALA A 17 1.97 -7.67 1.77
C ALA A 17 2.64 -6.75 0.73
N ALA A 18 1.87 -5.94 0.01
CA ALA A 18 2.42 -5.01 -0.97
C ALA A 18 3.33 -3.97 -0.31
N VAL A 19 2.92 -3.44 0.83
CA VAL A 19 3.77 -2.50 1.58
C VAL A 19 5.06 -3.18 2.01
N GLN A 20 4.99 -4.41 2.50
CA GLN A 20 6.19 -5.17 2.88
C GLN A 20 7.10 -5.42 1.67
N ALA A 21 6.52 -5.75 0.53
CA ALA A 21 7.29 -5.99 -0.69
C ALA A 21 7.99 -4.71 -1.18
N LEU A 22 7.28 -3.59 -1.17
CA LEU A 22 7.86 -2.31 -1.58
C LEU A 22 8.97 -1.87 -0.63
N TYR A 23 8.79 -2.13 0.66
CA TYR A 23 9.83 -1.86 1.65
C TYR A 23 11.08 -2.71 1.37
N GLN A 24 10.90 -4.01 1.13
CA GLN A 24 12.01 -4.90 0.83
C GLN A 24 12.73 -4.45 -0.44
N ARG A 25 11.99 -4.04 -1.45
CA ARG A 25 12.57 -3.57 -2.70
C ARG A 25 13.45 -2.34 -2.47
N GLU A 26 13.00 -1.42 -1.64
CA GLU A 26 13.81 -0.22 -1.34
C GLU A 26 15.06 -0.57 -0.55
N MET A 27 14.98 -1.56 0.34
CA MET A 27 16.10 -1.99 1.15
C MET A 27 17.13 -2.78 0.35
N GLU A 28 16.69 -3.65 -0.56
CA GLU A 28 17.55 -4.65 -1.19
C GLU A 28 17.72 -4.44 -2.70
N GLY A 29 16.92 -3.58 -3.31
CA GLY A 29 16.98 -3.36 -4.77
C GLY A 29 16.45 -4.53 -5.60
N THR A 30 15.63 -5.39 -5.01
CA THR A 30 15.09 -6.58 -5.70
C THR A 30 14.25 -6.17 -6.90
N ALA A 31 14.48 -6.79 -8.06
CA ALA A 31 13.68 -6.55 -9.25
C ALA A 31 12.24 -7.04 -9.04
N VAL A 32 11.28 -6.33 -9.65
CA VAL A 32 9.87 -6.64 -9.44
C VAL A 32 9.52 -8.10 -9.75
N PRO A 33 9.94 -8.70 -10.88
CA PRO A 33 9.58 -10.10 -11.12
C PRO A 33 10.07 -11.07 -10.04
N ALA A 34 11.28 -10.87 -9.54
CA ALA A 34 11.82 -11.70 -8.47
C ALA A 34 11.08 -11.48 -7.17
N LEU A 35 10.71 -10.23 -6.90
CA LEU A 35 9.97 -9.86 -5.70
C LEU A 35 8.58 -10.50 -5.69
N LEU A 36 7.87 -10.45 -6.82
CA LEU A 36 6.56 -11.08 -6.94
C LEU A 36 6.67 -12.59 -6.75
N HIS A 37 7.67 -13.20 -7.37
CA HIS A 37 7.89 -14.63 -7.25
C HIS A 37 8.10 -15.05 -5.79
N GLU A 38 8.95 -14.32 -5.08
CA GLU A 38 9.22 -14.60 -3.68
C GLU A 38 7.96 -14.50 -2.83
N PHE A 39 7.19 -13.43 -3.01
CA PHE A 39 5.98 -13.24 -2.22
C PHE A 39 4.90 -14.27 -2.54
N HIS A 40 4.75 -14.64 -3.82
CA HIS A 40 3.79 -15.68 -4.19
C HIS A 40 4.10 -17.01 -3.52
N HIS A 41 5.37 -17.35 -3.41
CA HIS A 41 5.76 -18.66 -2.88
C HIS A 41 5.91 -18.72 -1.37
N HIS A 42 6.24 -17.59 -0.73
CA HIS A 42 6.61 -17.59 0.67
C HIS A 42 5.71 -16.77 1.57
N ARG A 43 4.90 -15.88 1.02
CA ARG A 43 4.13 -14.94 1.83
C ARG A 43 2.63 -14.98 1.55
N LEU A 44 2.23 -15.12 0.28
CA LEU A 44 0.84 -15.11 -0.13
C LEU A 44 0.37 -16.53 -0.32
N GLY A 45 -0.74 -16.89 0.32
CA GLY A 45 -1.29 -18.21 0.15
C GLY A 45 -0.36 -19.33 0.60
N ALA A 46 0.73 -19.00 1.25
CA ALA A 46 1.53 -20.02 1.90
C ALA A 46 0.61 -20.72 2.87
N THR A 47 0.54 -22.03 2.74
CA THR A 47 -0.22 -22.84 3.65
C THR A 47 0.41 -22.70 5.01
N ILE A 48 0.02 -21.68 5.69
CA ILE A 48 0.35 -21.55 7.07
C ILE A 48 -0.62 -22.44 7.80
N GLU A 49 -0.14 -23.04 8.82
CA GLU A 49 -0.88 -23.98 9.65
C GLU A 49 -2.19 -23.43 10.16
N ASP A 50 -2.43 -22.15 10.00
CA ASP A 50 -3.66 -21.51 10.42
C ASP A 50 -4.58 -21.29 9.22
N ALA A 51 -5.53 -22.18 9.09
CA ALA A 51 -6.60 -22.05 8.10
C ALA A 51 -7.47 -20.80 8.29
N GLU A 52 -7.15 -20.00 9.31
CA GLU A 52 -7.92 -18.80 9.64
C GLU A 52 -7.52 -17.56 8.86
N TYR A 53 -6.32 -17.56 8.25
CA TYR A 53 -5.91 -16.41 7.46
C TYR A 53 -6.57 -16.47 6.10
N ALA A 54 -7.29 -15.40 5.75
CA ALA A 54 -7.81 -15.26 4.41
C ALA A 54 -6.63 -15.24 3.45
N ASP A 55 -6.70 -16.01 2.38
CA ASP A 55 -5.71 -15.95 1.32
C ASP A 55 -5.69 -14.54 0.77
N ALA A 56 -4.50 -13.99 0.59
CA ALA A 56 -4.36 -12.67 0.01
C ALA A 56 -4.86 -12.69 -1.44
N ASP A 57 -5.43 -11.56 -1.88
CA ASP A 57 -5.81 -11.37 -3.27
C ASP A 57 -4.53 -11.15 -4.08
N VAL A 58 -4.07 -12.20 -4.75
CA VAL A 58 -2.79 -12.20 -5.45
C VAL A 58 -2.77 -11.20 -6.60
N ASP A 59 -3.87 -11.12 -7.36
CA ASP A 59 -3.94 -10.18 -8.48
C ASP A 59 -3.89 -8.74 -8.00
N PHE A 60 -4.57 -8.45 -6.90
CA PHE A 60 -4.55 -7.12 -6.31
C PHE A 60 -3.15 -6.78 -5.78
N PHE A 61 -2.50 -7.73 -5.13
CA PHE A 61 -1.12 -7.58 -4.68
C PHE A 61 -0.18 -7.26 -5.85
N ASP A 62 -0.28 -8.05 -6.92
CA ASP A 62 0.57 -7.85 -8.09
C ASP A 62 0.38 -6.47 -8.70
N ASP A 63 -0.87 -6.02 -8.79
CA ASP A 63 -1.19 -4.70 -9.31
C ASP A 63 -0.59 -3.60 -8.44
N LEU A 64 -0.72 -3.72 -7.12
CA LEU A 64 -0.18 -2.70 -6.21
C LEU A 64 1.34 -2.60 -6.34
N VAL A 65 2.05 -3.72 -6.36
CA VAL A 65 3.51 -3.71 -6.44
C VAL A 65 3.98 -3.23 -7.82
N THR A 66 3.43 -3.81 -8.87
CA THR A 66 3.84 -3.48 -10.24
C THR A 66 3.46 -2.06 -10.61
N GLY A 67 2.24 -1.66 -10.30
CA GLY A 67 1.74 -0.33 -10.63
C GLY A 67 2.44 0.77 -9.86
N THR A 68 2.67 0.57 -8.57
CA THR A 68 3.38 1.54 -7.75
C THR A 68 4.79 1.76 -8.28
N THR A 69 5.47 0.68 -8.65
CA THR A 69 6.81 0.76 -9.20
C THR A 69 6.84 1.43 -10.58
N ALA A 70 5.91 1.06 -11.44
CA ALA A 70 5.84 1.60 -12.80
C ALA A 70 5.51 3.09 -12.85
N ARG A 71 4.74 3.58 -11.88
CA ARG A 71 4.31 4.98 -11.82
C ARG A 71 5.00 5.77 -10.71
N SER A 72 6.19 5.33 -10.32
CA SER A 72 6.88 5.89 -9.16
C SER A 72 7.13 7.41 -9.24
N GLY A 73 7.51 7.91 -10.40
CA GLY A 73 7.76 9.36 -10.55
C GLY A 73 6.51 10.19 -10.30
N GLU A 74 5.42 9.78 -10.90
CA GLU A 74 4.12 10.43 -10.76
C GLU A 74 3.61 10.35 -9.32
N ILE A 75 3.77 9.18 -8.71
CA ILE A 75 3.34 8.95 -7.33
C ILE A 75 4.16 9.80 -6.36
N ASP A 76 5.47 9.81 -6.52
CA ASP A 76 6.35 10.57 -5.63
C ASP A 76 6.07 12.07 -5.74
N LEU A 77 5.79 12.57 -6.94
CA LEU A 77 5.42 13.97 -7.12
C LEU A 77 4.11 14.29 -6.40
N ALA A 78 3.11 13.42 -6.51
CA ALA A 78 1.83 13.62 -5.83
C ALA A 78 2.00 13.69 -4.32
N ILE A 79 2.88 12.86 -3.76
CA ILE A 79 3.17 12.86 -2.33
C ILE A 79 3.89 14.17 -1.95
N GLU A 80 4.94 14.52 -2.69
CA GLU A 80 5.73 15.70 -2.34
C GLU A 80 4.94 16.99 -2.45
N ASN A 81 3.97 17.06 -3.35
CA ASN A 81 3.10 18.23 -3.46
C ASN A 81 2.25 18.47 -2.21
N LYS A 82 2.09 17.46 -1.37
CA LYS A 82 1.28 17.55 -0.16
C LYS A 82 2.09 17.56 1.13
N LEU A 83 3.39 17.30 1.05
CA LEU A 83 4.23 17.37 2.24
C LEU A 83 4.38 18.82 2.71
N ALA A 84 4.46 18.99 4.02
CA ALA A 84 4.68 20.32 4.60
C ALA A 84 6.02 20.90 4.16
N THR A 85 6.10 22.21 4.14
CA THR A 85 7.34 22.92 3.79
C THR A 85 8.51 22.42 4.63
N GLY A 86 9.61 22.08 3.97
CA GLY A 86 10.79 21.57 4.64
C GLY A 86 10.85 20.06 4.74
N TRP A 87 9.76 19.37 4.37
CA TRP A 87 9.76 17.93 4.34
C TRP A 87 9.86 17.41 2.90
N THR A 88 10.65 16.37 2.71
CA THR A 88 10.75 15.70 1.41
C THR A 88 10.49 14.22 1.61
N LEU A 89 10.12 13.55 0.53
CA LEU A 89 9.90 12.10 0.57
C LEU A 89 11.16 11.37 1.05
N ALA A 90 12.33 11.84 0.65
CA ALA A 90 13.60 11.21 1.03
C ALA A 90 13.85 11.25 2.55
N ARG A 91 13.24 12.19 3.25
CA ARG A 91 13.41 12.31 4.70
C ARG A 91 12.49 11.40 5.50
N LEU A 92 11.50 10.81 4.85
CA LEU A 92 10.61 9.86 5.51
C LEU A 92 11.30 8.50 5.60
N ASP A 93 10.99 7.75 6.64
CA ASP A 93 11.56 6.42 6.76
C ASP A 93 10.95 5.46 5.73
N LYS A 94 11.61 4.35 5.48
CA LYS A 94 11.26 3.47 4.37
C LYS A 94 9.87 2.83 4.48
N PRO A 95 9.44 2.34 5.65
CA PRO A 95 8.07 1.82 5.74
C PRO A 95 7.03 2.90 5.46
N MET A 96 7.24 4.12 5.94
CA MET A 96 6.32 5.23 5.67
C MET A 96 6.23 5.52 4.18
N LYS A 97 7.38 5.55 3.48
CA LYS A 97 7.38 5.75 2.03
C LYS A 97 6.58 4.65 1.32
N ALA A 98 6.78 3.40 1.73
CA ALA A 98 6.07 2.28 1.11
C ALA A 98 4.55 2.40 1.30
N ILE A 99 4.11 2.77 2.49
CA ILE A 99 2.68 2.96 2.78
C ILE A 99 2.10 4.08 1.92
N LEU A 100 2.77 5.22 1.88
CA LEU A 100 2.27 6.37 1.13
C LEU A 100 2.28 6.11 -0.38
N ARG A 101 3.31 5.44 -0.88
CA ARG A 101 3.40 5.11 -2.30
C ARG A 101 2.30 4.15 -2.74
N ALA A 102 2.10 3.07 -1.98
CA ALA A 102 1.04 2.11 -2.31
C ALA A 102 -0.34 2.74 -2.20
N GLY A 103 -0.58 3.52 -1.15
CA GLY A 103 -1.87 4.20 -0.97
C GLY A 103 -2.15 5.20 -2.09
N THR A 104 -1.13 5.96 -2.48
CA THR A 104 -1.28 6.93 -3.57
C THR A 104 -1.58 6.22 -4.89
N TYR A 105 -0.86 5.13 -5.18
CA TYR A 105 -1.16 4.36 -6.38
C TYR A 105 -2.60 3.87 -6.40
N GLU A 106 -3.06 3.33 -5.28
CA GLU A 106 -4.43 2.81 -5.23
C GLU A 106 -5.45 3.92 -5.43
N LEU A 107 -5.22 5.10 -4.85
CA LEU A 107 -6.10 6.25 -5.07
C LEU A 107 -6.13 6.66 -6.54
N MET A 108 -4.99 6.61 -7.23
CA MET A 108 -4.90 7.00 -8.63
C MET A 108 -5.49 5.98 -9.57
N ALA A 109 -5.23 4.71 -9.35
CA ALA A 109 -5.48 3.66 -10.32
C ALA A 109 -6.73 2.83 -10.04
N ARG A 110 -7.09 2.66 -8.77
CA ARG A 110 -8.20 1.80 -8.40
C ARG A 110 -9.40 2.63 -7.98
N ARG A 111 -9.99 3.28 -8.97
CA ARG A 111 -11.15 4.16 -8.72
C ARG A 111 -12.42 3.40 -8.36
N ASP A 112 -12.42 2.09 -8.55
CA ASP A 112 -13.49 1.21 -8.09
C ASP A 112 -13.54 1.11 -6.56
N VAL A 113 -12.45 1.46 -5.86
CA VAL A 113 -12.43 1.47 -4.40
C VAL A 113 -12.70 2.89 -3.91
N PRO A 114 -13.68 3.09 -3.03
CA PRO A 114 -13.97 4.44 -2.51
C PRO A 114 -12.78 5.03 -1.76
N VAL A 115 -12.62 6.35 -1.86
CA VAL A 115 -11.52 7.07 -1.21
C VAL A 115 -11.42 6.76 0.27
N GLY A 116 -12.55 6.86 1.00
CA GLY A 116 -12.55 6.62 2.44
C GLY A 116 -12.10 5.21 2.80
N ALA A 117 -12.51 4.23 2.00
CA ALA A 117 -12.11 2.84 2.23
C ALA A 117 -10.61 2.67 2.00
N THR A 118 -10.08 3.24 0.92
CA THR A 118 -8.65 3.15 0.62
C THR A 118 -7.83 3.77 1.76
N ILE A 119 -8.18 4.98 2.17
CA ILE A 119 -7.44 5.67 3.24
C ILE A 119 -7.49 4.87 4.54
N SER A 120 -8.67 4.40 4.92
CA SER A 120 -8.85 3.61 6.13
C SER A 120 -7.97 2.36 6.14
N GLU A 121 -7.86 1.69 4.98
CA GLU A 121 -7.04 0.50 4.87
C GLU A 121 -5.55 0.80 5.06
N TYR A 122 -5.06 1.91 4.51
CA TYR A 122 -3.64 2.25 4.69
C TYR A 122 -3.35 2.82 6.08
N VAL A 123 -4.32 3.42 6.73
CA VAL A 123 -4.21 3.76 8.15
C VAL A 123 -4.06 2.49 8.99
N ASP A 124 -4.85 1.46 8.67
CA ASP A 124 -4.73 0.17 9.34
C ASP A 124 -3.35 -0.47 9.11
N VAL A 125 -2.83 -0.39 7.89
CA VAL A 125 -1.47 -0.87 7.61
C VAL A 125 -0.46 -0.10 8.47
N ALA A 126 -0.63 1.22 8.58
CA ALA A 126 0.28 2.04 9.38
C ALA A 126 0.29 1.61 10.85
N HIS A 127 -0.84 1.17 11.38
CA HIS A 127 -0.90 0.67 12.76
C HIS A 127 -0.06 -0.59 12.97
N ALA A 128 0.28 -1.32 11.92
CA ALA A 128 1.16 -2.49 12.03
C ALA A 128 2.63 -2.09 12.22
N PHE A 129 3.01 -0.87 11.84
CA PHE A 129 4.40 -0.39 11.87
C PHE A 129 4.62 0.75 12.86
N TYR A 130 3.58 1.52 13.18
CA TYR A 130 3.70 2.78 13.89
C TYR A 130 2.61 2.95 14.93
N GLU A 131 2.71 4.03 15.69
CA GLU A 131 1.70 4.40 16.66
C GLU A 131 0.68 5.37 16.05
N ARG A 132 -0.26 5.83 16.87
CA ARG A 132 -1.40 6.64 16.44
C ARG A 132 -1.00 7.91 15.67
N ARG A 133 0.07 8.56 16.09
CA ARG A 133 0.48 9.82 15.46
C ARG A 133 0.86 9.63 14.01
N GLU A 134 1.61 8.58 13.73
CA GLU A 134 2.05 8.28 12.37
C GLU A 134 0.87 7.82 11.50
N ALA A 135 -0.05 7.07 12.07
CA ALA A 135 -1.27 6.68 11.37
C ALA A 135 -2.11 7.93 11.02
N GLY A 136 -2.17 8.91 11.93
CA GLY A 136 -2.83 10.19 11.66
C GLY A 136 -2.18 10.95 10.53
N PHE A 137 -0.84 10.92 10.45
CA PHE A 137 -0.11 11.55 9.35
C PHE A 137 -0.48 10.90 8.01
N VAL A 138 -0.53 9.57 7.96
CA VAL A 138 -0.95 8.85 6.76
C VAL A 138 -2.36 9.26 6.34
N ASN A 139 -3.28 9.30 7.30
CA ASN A 139 -4.66 9.68 7.01
C ASN A 139 -4.75 11.07 6.40
N GLY A 140 -4.11 12.04 7.02
CA GLY A 140 -4.15 13.43 6.54
C GLY A 140 -3.51 13.61 5.18
N LEU A 141 -2.36 12.97 4.98
CA LEU A 141 -1.63 13.11 3.72
C LEU A 141 -2.39 12.44 2.56
N LEU A 142 -2.88 11.22 2.76
CA LEU A 142 -3.64 10.53 1.72
C LEU A 142 -4.95 11.25 1.41
N ASP A 143 -5.60 11.86 2.40
CA ASP A 143 -6.79 12.65 2.15
C ASP A 143 -6.50 13.83 1.22
N GLY A 144 -5.40 14.54 1.48
CA GLY A 144 -4.97 15.64 0.60
C GLY A 144 -4.62 15.16 -0.79
N ILE A 145 -3.89 14.05 -0.91
CA ILE A 145 -3.54 13.48 -2.21
C ILE A 145 -4.79 13.08 -2.98
N ALA A 146 -5.78 12.48 -2.30
CA ALA A 146 -7.02 12.05 -2.94
C ALA A 146 -7.76 13.22 -3.59
N LYS A 147 -7.73 14.38 -2.95
CA LYS A 147 -8.37 15.58 -3.51
C LYS A 147 -7.74 16.00 -4.82
N ASP A 148 -6.45 15.75 -4.99
CA ASP A 148 -5.76 16.08 -6.24
C ASP A 148 -5.98 15.01 -7.32
N VAL A 149 -5.83 13.73 -6.95
CA VAL A 149 -5.80 12.66 -7.96
C VAL A 149 -7.18 12.12 -8.31
N ARG A 150 -8.16 12.35 -7.45
CA ARG A 150 -9.55 11.97 -7.70
C ARG A 150 -10.47 13.17 -7.94
N ALA A 151 -9.92 14.35 -8.03
CA ALA A 151 -10.68 15.53 -8.44
C ALA A 151 -11.13 15.31 -9.87
N SER A 152 -12.40 15.21 -10.07
CA SER A 152 -12.96 14.98 -11.40
C SER A 152 -13.45 16.26 -12.00
#